data_4ea9da4c54e233cb05713b94abc6cb11
#
_entry.id   4ea9da4c54e233cb05713b94abc6cb11
#
_cell.length_a   1.000
_cell.length_b   1.000
_cell.length_c   1.000
_cell.angle_alpha   90.00
_cell.angle_beta   90.00
_cell.angle_gamma   90.00
#
_symmetry.space_group_name_H-M   'P 1'
#
loop_
_entity.id
_entity.type
_entity.pdbx_description
1 polymer ?
#
loop_
_entity_poly.entity_id
_entity_poly.type
_entity_poly.pdbx_seq_one_letter_code
_entity_poly.pdbx_strand_id
1 'polypeptide(L)'
;MRKLNRPTDERLAVMRSLATNLLWYGKIETTLEKAKEVRIYAEKILTKAINTYEDVVKTQKTAVDAKGTKTQKEVINDGTKKLAARRVIMSKLYDIQEVRAEKESKADFVKRTSDIKNPLIEKIFNVYAPKYAKRKESLGVGGGYTRIIKLGTRNGDNAEMAIIELV
;
A
#
# COMPACT_ATOMS: atom_id res chain seq x y z
N MET A 1 12.38 3.07 16.83
CA MET A 1 12.96 2.42 15.63
C MET A 1 14.38 1.99 15.95
N ARG A 2 14.70 0.69 15.75
CA ARG A 2 16.05 0.15 15.99
C ARG A 2 17.05 0.72 14.99
N LYS A 3 18.32 0.85 15.39
CA LYS A 3 19.36 1.41 14.49
C LYS A 3 19.72 0.46 13.32
N LEU A 4 19.62 -0.86 13.51
CA LEU A 4 19.95 -1.90 12.50
C LEU A 4 21.37 -1.75 11.92
N ASN A 5 22.29 -1.22 12.72
CA ASN A 5 23.66 -0.89 12.34
C ASN A 5 23.76 -0.02 11.07
N ARG A 6 22.81 0.92 10.90
CA ARG A 6 22.73 1.79 9.71
C ARG A 6 22.57 3.27 10.11
N PRO A 7 23.12 4.20 9.34
CA PRO A 7 22.78 5.63 9.44
C PRO A 7 21.28 5.83 9.19
N THR A 8 20.77 7.01 9.53
CA THR A 8 19.31 7.25 9.57
C THR A 8 18.67 7.19 8.19
N ASP A 9 19.32 7.73 7.18
CA ASP A 9 18.89 7.77 5.77
C ASP A 9 18.78 6.36 5.18
N GLU A 10 19.83 5.54 5.31
CA GLU A 10 19.82 4.14 4.84
C GLU A 10 18.78 3.29 5.57
N ARG A 11 18.65 3.50 6.90
CA ARG A 11 17.64 2.79 7.69
C ARG A 11 16.23 3.11 7.22
N LEU A 12 15.93 4.38 6.96
CA LEU A 12 14.63 4.79 6.42
C LEU A 12 14.39 4.23 5.02
N ALA A 13 15.42 4.20 4.16
CA ALA A 13 15.33 3.62 2.83
C ALA A 13 15.00 2.11 2.88
N VAL A 14 15.67 1.35 3.78
CA VAL A 14 15.36 -0.07 4.00
C VAL A 14 13.92 -0.27 4.50
N MET A 15 13.47 0.55 5.46
CA MET A 15 12.09 0.44 5.96
C MET A 15 11.06 0.76 4.87
N ARG A 16 11.28 1.77 4.05
CA ARG A 16 10.44 2.10 2.90
C ARG A 16 10.37 0.94 1.91
N SER A 17 11.53 0.40 1.50
CA SER A 17 11.60 -0.71 0.55
C SER A 17 10.86 -1.95 1.07
N LEU A 18 11.13 -2.38 2.31
CA LEU A 18 10.48 -3.56 2.89
C LEU A 18 8.96 -3.36 3.08
N ALA A 19 8.52 -2.17 3.53
CA ALA A 19 7.10 -1.88 3.66
C ALA A 19 6.39 -1.82 2.30
N THR A 20 7.04 -1.26 1.28
CA THR A 20 6.54 -1.22 -0.09
C THR A 20 6.33 -2.63 -0.62
N ASN A 21 7.33 -3.51 -0.48
CA ASN A 21 7.24 -4.90 -0.90
C ASN A 21 6.19 -5.69 -0.11
N LEU A 22 6.11 -5.49 1.22
CA LEU A 22 5.09 -6.13 2.06
C LEU A 22 3.68 -5.77 1.60
N LEU A 23 3.41 -4.48 1.35
CA LEU A 23 2.10 -4.01 0.91
C LEU A 23 1.80 -4.40 -0.54
N TRP A 24 2.81 -4.61 -1.37
CA TRP A 24 2.64 -5.04 -2.75
C TRP A 24 2.38 -6.55 -2.87
N TYR A 25 3.26 -7.37 -2.29
CA TYR A 25 3.19 -8.84 -2.39
C TYR A 25 2.32 -9.50 -1.31
N GLY A 26 2.00 -8.79 -0.23
CA GLY A 26 1.24 -9.32 0.91
C GLY A 26 2.09 -10.09 1.92
N LYS A 27 3.25 -10.63 1.51
CA LYS A 27 4.22 -11.33 2.38
C LYS A 27 5.65 -11.12 1.90
N ILE A 28 6.58 -11.05 2.81
CA ILE A 28 8.02 -10.99 2.52
C ILE A 28 8.81 -11.80 3.55
N GLU A 29 9.95 -12.32 3.13
CA GLU A 29 10.93 -12.95 3.99
C GLU A 29 12.06 -11.97 4.29
N THR A 30 12.45 -11.88 5.56
CA THR A 30 13.52 -10.98 6.02
C THR A 30 14.05 -11.43 7.38
N THR A 31 15.06 -10.74 7.93
CA THR A 31 15.52 -11.03 9.30
C THR A 31 14.48 -10.60 10.32
N LEU A 32 14.37 -11.32 11.43
CA LEU A 32 13.40 -11.09 12.49
C LEU A 32 13.41 -9.65 13.01
N GLU A 33 14.59 -9.06 13.16
CA GLU A 33 14.73 -7.68 13.63
C GLU A 33 14.17 -6.64 12.65
N LYS A 34 14.39 -6.85 11.34
CA LYS A 34 13.79 -6.01 10.30
C LYS A 34 12.28 -6.21 10.24
N ALA A 35 11.78 -7.45 10.35
CA ALA A 35 10.36 -7.74 10.37
C ALA A 35 9.63 -7.01 11.50
N LYS A 36 10.21 -7.01 12.72
CA LYS A 36 9.66 -6.27 13.88
C LYS A 36 9.52 -4.77 13.62
N GLU A 37 10.50 -4.16 12.96
CA GLU A 37 10.46 -2.72 12.65
C GLU A 37 9.51 -2.39 11.49
N VAL A 38 9.53 -3.21 10.43
CA VAL A 38 8.63 -3.05 9.27
C VAL A 38 7.17 -3.19 9.69
N ARG A 39 6.86 -4.07 10.63
CA ARG A 39 5.53 -4.22 11.22
C ARG A 39 4.97 -2.87 11.69
N ILE A 40 5.72 -2.19 12.55
CA ILE A 40 5.31 -0.90 13.10
C ILE A 40 5.12 0.15 11.99
N TYR A 41 6.01 0.14 11.01
CA TYR A 41 5.98 1.09 9.90
C TYR A 41 4.78 0.87 8.98
N ALA A 42 4.53 -0.38 8.57
CA ALA A 42 3.42 -0.76 7.69
C ALA A 42 2.05 -0.59 8.36
N GLU A 43 1.92 -0.98 9.64
CA GLU A 43 0.67 -0.83 10.38
C GLU A 43 0.24 0.64 10.56
N LYS A 44 1.19 1.56 10.74
CA LYS A 44 0.90 3.01 10.77
C LYS A 44 0.35 3.52 9.43
N ILE A 45 0.85 2.99 8.31
CA ILE A 45 0.37 3.33 6.97
C ILE A 45 -1.07 2.82 6.78
N LEU A 46 -1.31 1.54 7.11
CA LEU A 46 -2.63 0.92 7.00
C LEU A 46 -3.66 1.63 7.90
N THR A 47 -3.33 1.91 9.15
CA THR A 47 -4.24 2.64 10.05
C THR A 47 -4.62 4.01 9.49
N LYS A 48 -3.67 4.73 8.89
CA LYS A 48 -3.97 6.03 8.28
C LYS A 48 -4.92 5.88 7.09
N ALA A 49 -4.73 4.88 6.25
CA ALA A 49 -5.61 4.60 5.12
C ALA A 49 -7.03 4.19 5.59
N ILE A 50 -7.13 3.28 6.56
CA ILE A 50 -8.40 2.79 7.12
C ILE A 50 -9.24 3.92 7.70
N ASN A 51 -8.62 4.87 8.38
CA ASN A 51 -9.34 5.99 9.01
C ASN A 51 -9.80 7.07 8.02
N THR A 52 -9.41 7.01 6.75
CA THR A 52 -9.66 8.09 5.78
C THR A 52 -10.19 7.63 4.42
N TYR A 53 -10.35 6.32 4.18
CA TYR A 53 -10.72 5.81 2.85
C TYR A 53 -12.14 6.20 2.41
N GLU A 54 -13.05 6.44 3.36
CA GLU A 54 -14.43 6.82 3.09
C GLU A 54 -14.62 8.31 2.75
N ASP A 55 -13.60 9.14 3.03
CA ASP A 55 -13.68 10.58 2.76
C ASP A 55 -13.55 10.84 1.27
N VAL A 56 -14.70 10.84 0.58
CA VAL A 56 -14.81 11.06 -0.86
C VAL A 56 -15.83 12.17 -1.16
N VAL A 57 -15.55 12.95 -2.20
CA VAL A 57 -16.42 14.03 -2.68
C VAL A 57 -16.86 13.72 -4.09
N LYS A 58 -18.17 13.64 -4.30
CA LYS A 58 -18.76 13.49 -5.64
C LYS A 58 -18.88 14.86 -6.30
N THR A 59 -18.27 15.00 -7.47
CA THR A 59 -18.35 16.22 -8.28
C THR A 59 -18.85 15.90 -9.67
N GLN A 60 -19.71 16.76 -10.21
CA GLN A 60 -20.15 16.65 -11.61
C GLN A 60 -19.16 17.42 -12.49
N LYS A 61 -18.59 16.75 -13.47
CA LYS A 61 -17.74 17.34 -14.50
C LYS A 61 -18.44 17.27 -15.84
N THR A 62 -18.47 18.39 -16.55
CA THR A 62 -18.93 18.43 -17.92
C THR A 62 -17.81 17.94 -18.82
N ALA A 63 -17.98 16.77 -19.45
CA ALA A 63 -17.11 16.27 -20.49
C ALA A 63 -17.68 16.65 -21.85
N VAL A 64 -16.84 17.12 -22.76
CA VAL A 64 -17.21 17.43 -24.14
C VAL A 64 -16.65 16.29 -25.01
N ASP A 65 -17.54 15.55 -25.67
CA ASP A 65 -17.12 14.49 -26.58
C ASP A 65 -16.54 15.07 -27.88
N ALA A 66 -15.84 14.23 -28.65
CA ALA A 66 -15.24 14.64 -29.93
C ALA A 66 -16.24 15.24 -30.94
N LYS A 67 -17.55 15.05 -30.71
CA LYS A 67 -18.67 15.62 -31.50
C LYS A 67 -19.22 16.94 -30.90
N GLY A 68 -18.59 17.49 -29.85
CA GLY A 68 -19.03 18.72 -29.21
C GLY A 68 -20.22 18.57 -28.25
N THR A 69 -20.71 17.35 -28.00
CA THR A 69 -21.84 17.09 -27.10
C THR A 69 -21.36 17.17 -25.64
N LYS A 70 -22.01 18.01 -24.84
CA LYS A 70 -21.71 18.15 -23.41
C LYS A 70 -22.43 17.05 -22.62
N THR A 71 -21.65 16.13 -22.03
CA THR A 71 -22.17 15.10 -21.11
C THR A 71 -21.72 15.41 -19.69
N GLN A 72 -22.62 15.29 -18.72
CA GLN A 72 -22.25 15.37 -17.31
C GLN A 72 -21.82 14.00 -16.81
N LYS A 73 -20.59 13.91 -16.32
CA LYS A 73 -20.06 12.68 -15.69
C LYS A 73 -19.86 12.94 -14.21
N GLU A 74 -20.40 12.07 -13.36
CA GLU A 74 -20.05 12.05 -11.94
C GLU A 74 -18.59 11.56 -11.81
N VAL A 75 -17.79 12.34 -11.12
CA VAL A 75 -16.40 11.99 -10.78
C VAL A 75 -16.28 11.97 -9.27
N ILE A 76 -15.81 10.85 -8.75
CA ILE A 76 -15.52 10.66 -7.33
C ILE A 76 -14.08 11.12 -7.09
N ASN A 77 -13.92 12.18 -6.33
CA ASN A 77 -12.62 12.72 -5.93
C ASN A 77 -12.35 12.37 -4.46
N ASP A 78 -11.07 12.29 -4.10
CA ASP A 78 -10.68 12.15 -2.70
C ASP A 78 -11.06 13.41 -1.92
N GLY A 79 -11.66 13.25 -0.74
CA GLY A 79 -11.91 14.34 0.20
C GLY A 79 -10.59 14.85 0.81
N THR A 80 -10.69 15.94 1.58
CA THR A 80 -9.50 16.62 2.14
C THR A 80 -8.66 15.72 3.04
N LYS A 81 -9.30 14.91 3.89
CA LYS A 81 -8.62 13.97 4.80
C LYS A 81 -7.96 12.83 4.04
N LYS A 82 -8.66 12.23 3.07
CA LYS A 82 -8.12 11.14 2.23
C LYS A 82 -6.98 11.64 1.35
N LEU A 83 -7.10 12.82 0.76
CA LEU A 83 -6.04 13.43 -0.05
C LEU A 83 -4.78 13.70 0.78
N ALA A 84 -4.92 14.25 2.00
CA ALA A 84 -3.80 14.45 2.91
C ALA A 84 -3.14 13.12 3.31
N ALA A 85 -3.95 12.10 3.63
CA ALA A 85 -3.45 10.76 3.94
C ALA A 85 -2.70 10.13 2.75
N ARG A 86 -3.25 10.23 1.53
CA ARG A 86 -2.62 9.77 0.29
C ARG A 86 -1.23 10.39 0.09
N ARG A 87 -1.10 11.71 0.23
CA ARG A 87 0.19 12.41 0.14
C ARG A 87 1.21 11.92 1.16
N VAL A 88 0.79 11.71 2.42
CA VAL A 88 1.67 11.20 3.47
C VAL A 88 2.08 9.74 3.20
N ILE A 89 1.18 8.89 2.70
CA ILE A 89 1.49 7.50 2.36
C ILE A 89 2.48 7.45 1.18
N MET A 90 2.25 8.24 0.13
CA MET A 90 3.16 8.37 -1.00
C MET A 90 4.57 8.81 -0.58
N SER A 91 4.70 9.73 0.37
CA SER A 91 6.02 10.15 0.87
C SER A 91 6.76 9.05 1.66
N LYS A 92 6.05 8.02 2.13
CA LYS A 92 6.59 6.92 2.95
C LYS A 92 6.82 5.62 2.20
N LEU A 93 6.34 5.49 0.98
CA LEU A 93 6.48 4.30 0.14
C LEU A 93 7.20 4.66 -1.15
N TYR A 94 7.75 3.66 -1.81
CA TYR A 94 8.23 3.80 -3.18
C TYR A 94 7.09 3.52 -4.15
N ASP A 95 7.16 4.14 -5.32
CA ASP A 95 6.24 3.85 -6.41
C ASP A 95 6.65 2.52 -7.08
N ILE A 96 5.68 1.60 -7.15
CA ILE A 96 5.84 0.33 -7.89
C ILE A 96 4.83 0.35 -9.01
N GLN A 97 5.32 0.17 -10.23
CA GLN A 97 4.48 0.01 -11.41
C GLN A 97 4.11 -1.46 -11.61
N GLU A 98 2.92 -1.69 -12.15
CA GLU A 98 2.52 -3.04 -12.52
C GLU A 98 3.37 -3.57 -13.66
N VAL A 99 3.65 -4.86 -13.62
CA VAL A 99 4.37 -5.55 -14.69
C VAL A 99 3.36 -6.23 -15.60
N ARG A 100 3.61 -6.16 -16.91
CA ARG A 100 2.79 -6.84 -17.91
C ARG A 100 2.87 -8.36 -17.71
N ALA A 101 1.71 -9.03 -17.71
CA ALA A 101 1.66 -10.48 -17.66
C ALA A 101 2.21 -11.09 -18.98
N GLU A 102 2.79 -12.30 -18.92
CA GLU A 102 3.46 -12.95 -20.07
C GLU A 102 2.56 -13.10 -21.30
N LYS A 103 1.24 -13.29 -21.10
CA LYS A 103 0.25 -13.48 -22.17
C LYS A 103 -0.59 -12.23 -22.46
N GLU A 104 -0.34 -11.11 -21.79
CA GLU A 104 -1.10 -9.88 -21.96
C GLU A 104 -0.57 -9.07 -23.14
N SER A 105 -1.45 -8.59 -24.01
CA SER A 105 -1.04 -7.70 -25.10
C SER A 105 -0.61 -6.33 -24.55
N LYS A 106 0.28 -5.63 -25.27
CA LYS A 106 0.70 -4.27 -24.88
C LYS A 106 -0.48 -3.29 -24.82
N ALA A 107 -1.43 -3.43 -25.73
CA ALA A 107 -2.61 -2.56 -25.81
C ALA A 107 -3.55 -2.78 -24.60
N ASP A 108 -3.77 -4.03 -24.19
CA ASP A 108 -4.61 -4.36 -23.05
C ASP A 108 -3.96 -3.92 -21.73
N PHE A 109 -2.63 -4.12 -21.61
CA PHE A 109 -1.87 -3.61 -20.47
C PHE A 109 -2.00 -2.10 -20.33
N VAL A 110 -1.81 -1.34 -21.41
CA VAL A 110 -1.96 0.12 -21.40
C VAL A 110 -3.38 0.53 -21.05
N LYS A 111 -4.41 -0.10 -21.60
CA LYS A 111 -5.82 0.18 -21.27
C LYS A 111 -6.12 -0.03 -19.79
N ARG A 112 -5.57 -1.09 -19.18
CA ARG A 112 -5.78 -1.44 -17.78
C ARG A 112 -5.06 -0.50 -16.82
N THR A 113 -3.89 0.00 -17.20
CA THR A 113 -3.00 0.77 -16.31
C THR A 113 -3.03 2.28 -16.55
N SER A 114 -3.60 2.76 -17.68
CA SER A 114 -3.60 4.19 -18.06
C SER A 114 -4.18 5.11 -17.00
N ASP A 115 -5.22 4.67 -16.30
CA ASP A 115 -5.93 5.50 -15.32
C ASP A 115 -5.32 5.42 -13.92
N ILE A 116 -4.39 4.48 -13.69
CA ILE A 116 -3.80 4.20 -12.38
C ILE A 116 -2.36 4.72 -12.33
N LYS A 117 -2.16 5.91 -11.76
CA LYS A 117 -0.81 6.50 -11.65
C LYS A 117 0.05 5.83 -10.58
N ASN A 118 -0.54 5.43 -9.45
CA ASN A 118 0.15 4.84 -8.30
C ASN A 118 -0.54 3.55 -7.87
N PRO A 119 -0.27 2.41 -8.50
CA PRO A 119 -1.01 1.16 -8.28
C PRO A 119 -0.99 0.67 -6.82
N LEU A 120 0.15 0.82 -6.13
CA LEU A 120 0.27 0.44 -4.72
C LEU A 120 -0.66 1.26 -3.82
N ILE A 121 -0.74 2.57 -4.06
CA ILE A 121 -1.59 3.46 -3.28
C ILE A 121 -3.07 3.13 -3.49
N GLU A 122 -3.47 2.90 -4.75
CA GLU A 122 -4.83 2.44 -5.07
C GLU A 122 -5.15 1.10 -4.40
N LYS A 123 -4.21 0.14 -4.40
CA LYS A 123 -4.37 -1.13 -3.69
C LYS A 123 -4.58 -0.93 -2.19
N ILE A 124 -3.85 0.00 -1.56
CA ILE A 124 -4.00 0.29 -0.13
C ILE A 124 -5.39 0.86 0.17
N PHE A 125 -5.88 1.83 -0.60
CA PHE A 125 -7.17 2.47 -0.35
C PHE A 125 -8.38 1.66 -0.80
N ASN A 126 -8.28 0.91 -1.90
CA ASN A 126 -9.41 0.22 -2.51
C ASN A 126 -9.53 -1.25 -2.07
N VAL A 127 -8.42 -1.89 -1.64
CA VAL A 127 -8.42 -3.30 -1.24
C VAL A 127 -8.19 -3.44 0.27
N TYR A 128 -7.07 -2.92 0.77
CA TYR A 128 -6.71 -3.15 2.17
C TYR A 128 -7.53 -2.33 3.16
N ALA A 129 -7.80 -1.05 2.88
CA ALA A 129 -8.55 -0.21 3.80
C ALA A 129 -9.98 -0.74 4.04
N PRO A 130 -10.79 -1.08 3.01
CA PRO A 130 -12.12 -1.68 3.24
C PRO A 130 -12.06 -3.05 3.90
N LYS A 131 -11.07 -3.90 3.53
CA LYS A 131 -10.89 -5.24 4.15
C LYS A 131 -10.70 -5.11 5.66
N TYR A 132 -9.79 -4.26 6.08
CA TYR A 132 -9.48 -4.10 7.50
C TYR A 132 -10.49 -3.24 8.26
N ALA A 133 -11.23 -2.36 7.61
CA ALA A 133 -12.37 -1.66 8.19
C ALA A 133 -13.48 -2.65 8.56
N LYS A 134 -13.89 -3.53 7.64
CA LYS A 134 -14.86 -4.61 7.89
C LYS A 134 -14.40 -5.54 9.02
N ARG A 135 -13.10 -5.90 9.04
CA ARG A 135 -12.54 -6.71 10.11
C ARG A 135 -12.63 -5.99 11.47
N LYS A 136 -12.37 -4.69 11.51
CA LYS A 136 -12.51 -3.88 12.72
C LYS A 136 -13.95 -3.86 13.23
N GLU A 137 -14.92 -3.73 12.35
CA GLU A 137 -16.35 -3.78 12.69
C GLU A 137 -16.76 -5.16 13.24
N SER A 138 -16.31 -6.24 12.60
CA SER A 138 -16.66 -7.61 13.00
C SER A 138 -16.01 -8.04 14.33
N LEU A 139 -14.78 -7.62 14.59
CA LEU A 139 -14.02 -8.01 15.79
C LEU A 139 -14.08 -6.99 16.93
N GLY A 140 -14.59 -5.78 16.68
CA GLY A 140 -14.59 -4.67 17.64
C GLY A 140 -13.21 -4.10 17.97
N VAL A 141 -12.13 -4.65 17.39
CA VAL A 141 -10.74 -4.27 17.68
C VAL A 141 -9.99 -3.91 16.40
N GLY A 142 -9.39 -2.72 16.37
CA GLY A 142 -8.51 -2.29 15.28
C GLY A 142 -7.05 -2.64 15.56
N GLY A 143 -6.25 -2.83 14.49
CA GLY A 143 -4.83 -3.15 14.59
C GLY A 143 -4.49 -4.61 14.29
N GLY A 144 -3.22 -4.99 14.49
CA GLY A 144 -2.73 -6.35 14.24
C GLY A 144 -2.92 -6.78 12.78
N TYR A 145 -2.63 -5.89 11.85
CA TYR A 145 -2.79 -6.16 10.41
C TYR A 145 -1.69 -7.06 9.85
N THR A 146 -0.64 -7.32 10.63
CA THR A 146 0.52 -8.11 10.20
C THR A 146 0.79 -9.24 11.18
N ARG A 147 1.32 -10.37 10.65
CA ARG A 147 1.78 -11.52 11.41
C ARG A 147 3.25 -11.77 11.09
N ILE A 148 4.03 -12.15 12.10
CA ILE A 148 5.43 -12.54 11.94
C ILE A 148 5.56 -14.02 12.29
N ILE A 149 6.09 -14.81 11.36
CA ILE A 149 6.34 -16.24 11.50
C ILE A 149 7.86 -16.44 11.50
N LYS A 150 8.41 -17.03 12.57
CA LYS A 150 9.85 -17.31 12.66
C LYS A 150 10.20 -18.56 11.84
N LEU A 151 11.27 -18.49 11.06
CA LEU A 151 11.75 -19.59 10.22
C LEU A 151 12.96 -20.33 10.80
N GLY A 152 13.58 -19.77 11.84
CA GLY A 152 14.86 -20.28 12.36
C GLY A 152 16.04 -19.44 11.89
N THR A 153 17.25 -19.98 12.03
CA THR A 153 18.49 -19.30 11.67
C THR A 153 18.99 -19.67 10.27
N ARG A 154 19.57 -18.69 9.59
CA ARG A 154 20.19 -18.87 8.28
C ARG A 154 21.60 -19.47 8.43
N ASN A 155 21.95 -20.46 7.59
CA ASN A 155 23.22 -21.19 7.71
C ASN A 155 24.49 -20.32 7.55
N GLY A 156 24.42 -19.23 6.77
CA GLY A 156 25.61 -18.43 6.44
C GLY A 156 26.13 -17.56 7.59
N ASP A 157 25.21 -16.94 8.37
CA ASP A 157 25.57 -15.96 9.41
C ASP A 157 24.78 -16.15 10.70
N ASN A 158 24.08 -17.26 10.84
CA ASN A 158 23.22 -17.58 11.98
C ASN A 158 22.16 -16.50 12.32
N ALA A 159 21.78 -15.65 11.34
CA ALA A 159 20.76 -14.63 11.54
C ALA A 159 19.36 -15.25 11.63
N GLU A 160 18.57 -14.85 12.63
CA GLU A 160 17.16 -15.27 12.75
C GLU A 160 16.35 -14.72 11.58
N MET A 161 15.72 -15.62 10.83
CA MET A 161 14.85 -15.31 9.69
C MET A 161 13.39 -15.35 10.08
N ALA A 162 12.58 -14.53 9.42
CA ALA A 162 11.14 -14.49 9.62
C ALA A 162 10.42 -14.10 8.35
N ILE A 163 9.20 -14.63 8.19
CA ILE A 163 8.23 -14.14 7.23
C ILE A 163 7.34 -13.13 7.94
N ILE A 164 7.12 -11.97 7.35
CA ILE A 164 6.07 -11.05 7.73
C ILE A 164 5.00 -11.05 6.64
N GLU A 165 3.74 -11.19 7.04
CA GLU A 165 2.59 -11.25 6.14
C GLU A 165 1.45 -10.36 6.61
N LEU A 166 0.57 -9.98 5.67
CA LEU A 166 -0.69 -9.30 5.94
C LEU A 166 -1.78 -10.33 6.25
N VAL A 167 -2.56 -10.10 7.30
CA VAL A 167 -3.61 -11.03 7.79
C VAL A 167 -4.94 -10.79 7.07
#